data_9441469dda80967f33b248a135d10df0
#
_entry.id   9441469dda80967f33b248a135d10df0
#
_cell.length_a   1.000
_cell.length_b   1.000
_cell.length_c   1.000
_cell.angle_alpha   90.00
_cell.angle_beta   90.00
_cell.angle_gamma   90.00
#
_symmetry.space_group_name_H-M   'P 1'
#
loop_
_entity.id
_entity.type
_entity.pdbx_description
1 polymer ?
#
loop_
_entity_poly.entity_id
_entity_poly.type
_entity_poly.pdbx_seq_one_letter_code
_entity_poly.pdbx_strand_id
1 'polypeptide(L)'
;MFTLHTKERERIMKAIRINETGGAEVMHLEEIEKPTAQAGEVLIKVAAAGINYADLMQRQGTYLTRTRTPMTMGFEVAGTIEALGVGVTTPPVGSRVVAFGAGGYAEYTTALAATIIPIPDNMSFESAAAFPVQGITAYQLLHESTHLQAGESILIHAAAGGVGTLAIQLAKLMGAKTVVGTAGSAEKLQLVRELGADAAINYKDADWAEQVQQATGGKGPDVILEMVGGDIANKSLQILAPFGRMVIYGAASGERAEFSGIQLMYKNQSVIGYWLTAWMSRPDKTAEAAKGLMQYLASGKMRIIVGNTFSLHQAVEAHKAIADRKTTGKVVLTV
;
A
#
# COMPACT_ATOMS: atom_id res chain seq x y z
N MET A 1 -19.88 25.31 -35.67
CA MET A 1 -20.50 24.20 -34.89
C MET A 1 -19.48 23.18 -34.38
N PHE A 2 -18.39 22.89 -35.09
CA PHE A 2 -17.34 21.95 -34.71
C PHE A 2 -16.46 22.38 -33.51
N THR A 3 -16.26 23.68 -33.29
CA THR A 3 -15.37 24.22 -32.23
C THR A 3 -15.98 24.22 -30.83
N LEU A 4 -17.30 24.21 -30.68
CA LEU A 4 -17.98 24.13 -29.37
C LEU A 4 -17.97 22.71 -28.81
N HIS A 5 -18.15 21.68 -29.66
CA HIS A 5 -18.10 20.27 -29.23
C HIS A 5 -16.71 19.80 -28.78
N THR A 6 -15.64 20.40 -29.33
CA THR A 6 -14.25 20.09 -28.94
C THR A 6 -13.91 20.68 -27.56
N LYS A 7 -14.33 21.91 -27.27
CA LYS A 7 -14.10 22.56 -25.97
C LYS A 7 -14.92 21.95 -24.82
N GLU A 8 -16.10 21.41 -25.09
CA GLU A 8 -16.88 20.65 -24.08
C GLU A 8 -16.23 19.30 -23.75
N ARG A 9 -15.71 18.58 -24.76
CA ARG A 9 -14.99 17.30 -24.55
C ARG A 9 -13.68 17.48 -23.76
N GLU A 10 -12.99 18.59 -23.87
CA GLU A 10 -11.78 18.89 -23.09
C GLU A 10 -12.05 19.16 -21.60
N ARG A 11 -13.32 19.37 -21.23
CA ARG A 11 -13.76 19.66 -19.84
C ARG A 11 -14.25 18.41 -19.08
N ILE A 12 -14.45 17.31 -19.77
CA ILE A 12 -15.02 16.09 -19.21
C ILE A 12 -13.95 15.00 -19.17
N MET A 13 -13.95 14.19 -18.12
CA MET A 13 -13.07 13.03 -17.95
C MET A 13 -13.83 11.83 -17.43
N LYS A 14 -13.31 10.64 -17.68
CA LYS A 14 -13.81 9.40 -17.09
C LYS A 14 -13.21 9.16 -15.71
N ALA A 15 -14.04 8.71 -14.78
CA ALA A 15 -13.63 8.38 -13.41
C ALA A 15 -14.49 7.25 -12.84
N ILE A 16 -13.90 6.47 -11.95
CA ILE A 16 -14.63 5.48 -11.15
C ILE A 16 -15.15 6.15 -9.89
N ARG A 17 -16.46 6.19 -9.75
CA ARG A 17 -17.14 6.82 -8.63
C ARG A 17 -17.99 5.85 -7.84
N ILE A 18 -18.21 6.22 -6.58
CA ILE A 18 -19.23 5.61 -5.73
C ILE A 18 -20.20 6.71 -5.26
N ASN A 19 -21.49 6.43 -5.32
CA ASN A 19 -22.55 7.32 -4.83
C ASN A 19 -23.08 6.89 -3.46
N GLU A 20 -22.76 5.67 -3.07
CA GLU A 20 -23.01 5.07 -1.76
C GLU A 20 -21.88 4.09 -1.39
N THR A 21 -21.80 3.68 -0.14
CA THR A 21 -20.88 2.64 0.29
C THR A 21 -21.50 1.25 0.13
N GLY A 22 -20.68 0.26 -0.25
CA GLY A 22 -21.19 -1.09 -0.49
C GLY A 22 -20.16 -2.07 -1.05
N GLY A 23 -20.65 -3.09 -1.72
CA GLY A 23 -19.85 -4.07 -2.45
C GLY A 23 -19.18 -3.47 -3.69
N ALA A 24 -18.44 -4.27 -4.45
CA ALA A 24 -17.70 -3.77 -5.61
C ALA A 24 -18.62 -3.19 -6.71
N GLU A 25 -19.87 -3.61 -6.74
CA GLU A 25 -20.93 -3.16 -7.67
C GLU A 25 -21.32 -1.68 -7.54
N VAL A 26 -21.04 -1.04 -6.41
CA VAL A 26 -21.32 0.41 -6.23
C VAL A 26 -20.36 1.32 -6.99
N MET A 27 -19.30 0.75 -7.58
CA MET A 27 -18.35 1.50 -8.41
C MET A 27 -18.86 1.61 -9.85
N HIS A 28 -19.03 2.84 -10.30
CA HIS A 28 -19.48 3.15 -11.65
C HIS A 28 -18.45 3.99 -12.39
N LEU A 29 -18.26 3.68 -13.69
CA LEU A 29 -17.54 4.58 -14.58
C LEU A 29 -18.48 5.71 -14.98
N GLU A 30 -18.12 6.93 -14.60
CA GLU A 30 -18.89 8.14 -14.87
C GLU A 30 -18.05 9.15 -15.66
N GLU A 31 -18.74 9.97 -16.44
CA GLU A 31 -18.14 11.18 -17.03
C GLU A 31 -18.37 12.34 -16.06
N ILE A 32 -17.30 12.97 -15.63
CA ILE A 32 -17.33 14.07 -14.67
C ILE A 32 -16.48 15.26 -15.18
N GLU A 33 -16.63 16.41 -14.57
CA GLU A 33 -15.82 17.57 -14.91
C GLU A 33 -14.34 17.32 -14.57
N LYS A 34 -13.45 17.64 -15.52
CA LYS A 34 -11.99 17.58 -15.32
C LYS A 34 -11.59 18.59 -14.26
N PRO A 35 -10.86 18.20 -13.21
CA PRO A 35 -10.46 19.12 -12.15
C PRO A 35 -9.44 20.14 -12.65
N THR A 36 -9.39 21.28 -11.97
CA THR A 36 -8.40 22.32 -12.20
C THR A 36 -7.48 22.43 -11.00
N ALA A 37 -6.17 22.47 -11.23
CA ALA A 37 -5.18 22.63 -10.17
C ALA A 37 -5.36 23.99 -9.46
N GLN A 38 -5.56 23.95 -8.15
CA GLN A 38 -5.66 25.14 -7.30
C GLN A 38 -4.27 25.65 -6.93
N ALA A 39 -4.20 26.74 -6.15
CA ALA A 39 -2.93 27.26 -5.66
C ALA A 39 -2.16 26.18 -4.86
N GLY A 40 -0.89 25.95 -5.22
CA GLY A 40 -0.04 24.93 -4.61
C GLY A 40 -0.26 23.50 -5.11
N GLU A 41 -1.19 23.28 -6.06
CA GLU A 41 -1.47 21.97 -6.65
C GLU A 41 -0.91 21.82 -8.06
N VAL A 42 -0.83 20.59 -8.52
CA VAL A 42 -0.61 20.23 -9.92
C VAL A 42 -1.78 19.38 -10.42
N LEU A 43 -2.10 19.51 -11.70
CA LEU A 43 -2.99 18.60 -12.41
C LEU A 43 -2.16 17.50 -13.05
N ILE A 44 -2.50 16.24 -12.79
CA ILE A 44 -1.82 15.07 -13.31
C ILE A 44 -2.74 14.38 -14.31
N LYS A 45 -2.25 14.16 -15.53
CA LYS A 45 -2.83 13.19 -16.44
C LYS A 45 -2.39 11.81 -15.98
N VAL A 46 -3.34 11.02 -15.49
CA VAL A 46 -3.08 9.71 -14.89
C VAL A 46 -2.78 8.69 -15.99
N ALA A 47 -1.72 7.93 -15.82
CA ALA A 47 -1.39 6.78 -16.67
C ALA A 47 -1.64 5.45 -15.93
N ALA A 48 -1.43 5.47 -14.60
CA ALA A 48 -1.67 4.31 -13.76
C ALA A 48 -2.11 4.73 -12.35
N ALA A 49 -2.98 3.96 -11.72
CA ALA A 49 -3.42 4.14 -10.34
C ALA A 49 -3.24 2.86 -9.54
N GLY A 50 -2.65 2.95 -8.36
CA GLY A 50 -2.45 1.80 -7.48
C GLY A 50 -3.70 1.52 -6.65
N ILE A 51 -4.09 0.24 -6.54
CA ILE A 51 -5.19 -0.17 -5.68
C ILE A 51 -4.64 -0.60 -4.31
N ASN A 52 -5.24 -0.10 -3.25
CA ASN A 52 -4.91 -0.43 -1.86
C ASN A 52 -6.08 -1.17 -1.19
N TYR A 53 -5.79 -1.99 -0.20
CA TYR A 53 -6.86 -2.62 0.60
C TYR A 53 -7.71 -1.55 1.32
N ALA A 54 -7.11 -0.41 1.65
CA ALA A 54 -7.80 0.76 2.19
C ALA A 54 -8.90 1.29 1.25
N ASP A 55 -8.71 1.23 -0.07
CA ASP A 55 -9.72 1.63 -1.05
C ASP A 55 -10.95 0.70 -0.99
N LEU A 56 -10.73 -0.61 -0.77
CA LEU A 56 -11.81 -1.56 -0.57
C LEU A 56 -12.60 -1.23 0.70
N MET A 57 -11.91 -0.97 1.81
CA MET A 57 -12.53 -0.59 3.08
C MET A 57 -13.27 0.75 2.97
N GLN A 58 -12.68 1.72 2.27
CA GLN A 58 -13.31 3.03 2.04
C GLN A 58 -14.60 2.87 1.23
N ARG A 59 -14.56 2.12 0.14
CA ARG A 59 -15.76 1.80 -0.65
C ARG A 59 -16.84 1.11 0.19
N GLN A 60 -16.45 0.16 1.06
CA GLN A 60 -17.37 -0.56 1.96
C GLN A 60 -17.90 0.29 3.12
N GLY A 61 -17.31 1.46 3.39
CA GLY A 61 -17.65 2.28 4.55
C GLY A 61 -17.09 1.76 5.88
N THR A 62 -16.12 0.84 5.83
CA THR A 62 -15.47 0.21 7.01
C THR A 62 -14.09 0.78 7.32
N TYR A 63 -13.64 1.79 6.57
CA TYR A 63 -12.35 2.43 6.79
C TYR A 63 -12.32 3.25 8.09
N LEU A 64 -11.13 3.57 8.58
CA LEU A 64 -10.91 4.31 9.84
C LEU A 64 -11.59 5.69 9.87
N THR A 65 -11.77 6.31 8.72
CA THR A 65 -12.51 7.57 8.56
C THR A 65 -13.80 7.36 7.81
N ARG A 66 -14.83 8.17 8.13
CA ARG A 66 -16.11 8.10 7.44
C ARG A 66 -15.95 8.41 5.95
N THR A 67 -16.37 7.50 5.11
CA THR A 67 -16.50 7.72 3.67
C THR A 67 -17.63 8.72 3.40
N ARG A 68 -17.32 9.77 2.65
CA ARG A 68 -18.30 10.75 2.17
C ARG A 68 -18.56 10.49 0.70
N THR A 69 -19.81 10.24 0.36
CA THR A 69 -20.26 10.06 -1.02
C THR A 69 -21.08 11.24 -1.49
N PRO A 70 -21.13 11.56 -2.79
CA PRO A 70 -20.42 10.88 -3.87
C PRO A 70 -18.92 11.18 -3.87
N MET A 71 -18.07 10.20 -4.29
CA MET A 71 -16.63 10.40 -4.39
C MET A 71 -16.00 9.61 -5.53
N THR A 72 -14.91 10.13 -6.09
CA THR A 72 -14.02 9.39 -6.99
C THR A 72 -13.06 8.55 -6.18
N MET A 73 -12.89 7.28 -6.55
CA MET A 73 -12.03 6.33 -5.85
C MET A 73 -10.54 6.54 -6.14
N GLY A 74 -9.70 5.92 -5.31
CA GLY A 74 -8.25 5.85 -5.50
C GLY A 74 -7.46 6.93 -4.77
N PHE A 75 -6.25 6.56 -4.30
CA PHE A 75 -5.44 7.40 -3.42
C PHE A 75 -4.02 7.64 -3.95
N GLU A 76 -3.51 6.82 -4.86
CA GLU A 76 -2.17 6.99 -5.44
C GLU A 76 -2.18 6.81 -6.95
N VAL A 77 -1.40 7.64 -7.62
CA VAL A 77 -1.32 7.66 -9.08
C VAL A 77 0.11 7.86 -9.57
N ALA A 78 0.36 7.38 -10.78
CA ALA A 78 1.50 7.75 -11.59
C ALA A 78 1.01 8.34 -12.92
N GLY A 79 1.69 9.35 -13.40
CA GLY A 79 1.29 10.04 -14.62
C GLY A 79 2.21 11.19 -14.99
N THR A 80 1.69 12.10 -15.80
CA THR A 80 2.43 13.25 -16.30
C THR A 80 1.76 14.54 -15.83
N ILE A 81 2.53 15.51 -15.38
CA ILE A 81 2.00 16.82 -15.03
C ILE A 81 1.44 17.49 -16.28
N GLU A 82 0.15 17.78 -16.26
CA GLU A 82 -0.60 18.43 -17.34
C GLU A 82 -0.64 19.96 -17.17
N ALA A 83 -0.83 20.42 -15.91
CA ALA A 83 -0.89 21.85 -15.58
C ALA A 83 -0.41 22.10 -14.15
N LEU A 84 0.00 23.35 -13.92
CA LEU A 84 0.44 23.84 -12.61
C LEU A 84 -0.59 24.84 -12.09
N GLY A 85 -0.92 24.71 -10.82
CA GLY A 85 -1.71 25.71 -10.10
C GLY A 85 -0.91 26.95 -9.75
N VAL A 86 -1.60 27.98 -9.29
CA VAL A 86 -0.98 29.25 -8.93
C VAL A 86 0.12 29.06 -7.89
N GLY A 87 1.29 29.67 -8.14
CA GLY A 87 2.46 29.62 -7.26
C GLY A 87 3.33 28.36 -7.39
N VAL A 88 2.96 27.42 -8.23
CA VAL A 88 3.77 26.21 -8.50
C VAL A 88 4.67 26.44 -9.72
N THR A 89 5.97 26.17 -9.56
CA THR A 89 6.96 26.28 -10.65
C THR A 89 7.71 24.97 -10.89
N THR A 90 7.63 24.03 -9.92
CA THR A 90 8.32 22.73 -9.96
C THR A 90 7.45 21.62 -9.36
N PRO A 91 7.50 20.40 -9.92
CA PRO A 91 8.14 20.00 -11.19
C PRO A 91 7.42 20.64 -12.40
N PRO A 92 8.09 20.83 -13.55
CA PRO A 92 7.47 21.45 -14.72
C PRO A 92 6.40 20.55 -15.38
N VAL A 93 5.54 21.18 -16.19
CA VAL A 93 4.59 20.46 -17.08
C VAL A 93 5.38 19.47 -17.95
N GLY A 94 4.80 18.28 -18.16
CA GLY A 94 5.44 17.18 -18.87
C GLY A 94 6.29 16.26 -17.98
N SER A 95 6.55 16.61 -16.71
CA SER A 95 7.29 15.76 -15.79
C SER A 95 6.52 14.47 -15.47
N ARG A 96 7.24 13.35 -15.48
CA ARG A 96 6.72 12.07 -15.05
C ARG A 96 6.81 11.98 -13.53
N VAL A 97 5.68 11.66 -12.90
CA VAL A 97 5.56 11.76 -11.45
C VAL A 97 4.70 10.65 -10.87
N VAL A 98 4.87 10.45 -9.57
CA VAL A 98 3.94 9.71 -8.73
C VAL A 98 3.48 10.62 -7.59
N ALA A 99 2.23 10.47 -7.19
CA ALA A 99 1.61 11.32 -6.18
C ALA A 99 0.56 10.58 -5.37
N PHE A 100 0.33 11.07 -4.15
CA PHE A 100 -0.91 10.84 -3.44
C PHE A 100 -1.96 11.81 -3.97
N GLY A 101 -3.03 11.29 -4.55
CA GLY A 101 -4.10 12.09 -5.15
C GLY A 101 -5.47 11.62 -4.69
N ALA A 102 -6.33 12.54 -4.34
CA ALA A 102 -7.74 12.22 -4.08
C ALA A 102 -8.45 11.95 -5.41
N GLY A 103 -9.06 10.78 -5.55
CA GLY A 103 -9.77 10.41 -6.78
C GLY A 103 -8.85 9.96 -7.91
N GLY A 104 -7.89 9.10 -7.61
CA GLY A 104 -6.90 8.61 -8.57
C GLY A 104 -7.42 7.62 -9.63
N TYR A 105 -8.60 7.03 -9.45
CA TYR A 105 -9.22 6.17 -10.46
C TYR A 105 -9.94 7.01 -11.50
N ALA A 106 -9.20 7.84 -12.21
CA ALA A 106 -9.70 8.81 -13.17
C ALA A 106 -8.62 9.17 -14.19
N GLU A 107 -9.03 9.72 -15.33
CA GLU A 107 -8.08 10.19 -16.36
C GLU A 107 -7.21 11.37 -15.88
N TYR A 108 -7.72 12.15 -14.94
CA TYR A 108 -6.98 13.26 -14.32
C TYR A 108 -7.28 13.36 -12.82
N THR A 109 -6.29 13.78 -12.05
CA THR A 109 -6.45 14.11 -10.63
C THR A 109 -5.57 15.29 -10.26
N THR A 110 -5.86 15.95 -9.13
CA THR A 110 -4.97 16.97 -8.56
C THR A 110 -4.19 16.41 -7.38
N ALA A 111 -3.01 16.95 -7.15
CA ALA A 111 -2.19 16.65 -5.99
C ALA A 111 -1.42 17.89 -5.53
N LEU A 112 -1.06 17.94 -4.24
CA LEU A 112 -0.20 18.98 -3.71
C LEU A 112 1.20 18.88 -4.33
N ALA A 113 1.70 19.96 -4.92
CA ALA A 113 3.02 20.01 -5.56
C ALA A 113 4.15 19.58 -4.61
N ALA A 114 4.02 19.90 -3.32
CA ALA A 114 5.00 19.54 -2.29
C ALA A 114 5.10 18.03 -2.00
N THR A 115 4.11 17.22 -2.42
CA THR A 115 4.07 15.76 -2.22
C THR A 115 4.40 14.97 -3.47
N ILE A 116 4.73 15.63 -4.55
CA ILE A 116 5.05 15.02 -5.83
C ILE A 116 6.45 14.38 -5.78
N ILE A 117 6.54 13.16 -6.25
CA ILE A 117 7.81 12.44 -6.37
C ILE A 117 8.10 12.23 -7.87
N PRO A 118 9.13 12.89 -8.44
CA PRO A 118 9.57 12.61 -9.80
C PRO A 118 10.03 11.17 -9.96
N ILE A 119 9.70 10.55 -11.09
CA ILE A 119 10.11 9.18 -11.40
C ILE A 119 11.09 9.15 -12.57
N PRO A 120 12.06 8.21 -12.56
CA PRO A 120 13.03 8.05 -13.64
C PRO A 120 12.33 7.68 -14.96
N ASP A 121 12.93 8.07 -16.09
CA ASP A 121 12.40 7.79 -17.43
C ASP A 121 12.27 6.30 -17.73
N ASN A 122 13.13 5.48 -17.17
CA ASN A 122 13.14 4.03 -17.33
C ASN A 122 12.15 3.28 -16.39
N MET A 123 11.46 3.96 -15.49
CA MET A 123 10.43 3.35 -14.64
C MET A 123 9.08 3.43 -15.35
N SER A 124 8.35 2.31 -15.48
CA SER A 124 6.99 2.32 -16.01
C SER A 124 6.03 3.01 -15.04
N PHE A 125 4.90 3.55 -15.53
CA PHE A 125 3.89 4.17 -14.68
C PHE A 125 3.22 3.16 -13.75
N GLU A 126 3.05 1.91 -14.19
CA GLU A 126 2.52 0.83 -13.38
C GLU A 126 3.44 0.53 -12.18
N SER A 127 4.74 0.43 -12.42
CA SER A 127 5.73 0.26 -11.35
C SER A 127 5.76 1.46 -10.43
N ALA A 128 5.67 2.66 -10.98
CA ALA A 128 5.65 3.89 -10.19
C ALA A 128 4.39 3.98 -9.32
N ALA A 129 3.20 3.68 -9.86
CA ALA A 129 1.94 3.65 -9.09
C ALA A 129 1.90 2.54 -8.02
N ALA A 130 2.80 1.57 -8.12
CA ALA A 130 2.86 0.43 -7.20
C ALA A 130 3.72 0.69 -5.94
N PHE A 131 4.33 1.87 -5.81
CA PHE A 131 5.34 2.06 -4.77
C PHE A 131 4.95 3.03 -3.64
N PRO A 132 4.20 4.14 -3.84
CA PRO A 132 4.10 5.19 -2.81
C PRO A 132 3.46 4.70 -1.51
N VAL A 133 2.20 4.25 -1.56
CA VAL A 133 1.48 3.82 -0.36
C VAL A 133 2.19 2.64 0.29
N GLN A 134 2.51 1.62 -0.48
CA GLN A 134 3.00 0.35 0.05
C GLN A 134 4.47 0.42 0.42
N GLY A 135 5.29 1.13 -0.35
CA GLY A 135 6.70 1.30 -0.07
C GLY A 135 6.92 2.16 1.16
N ILE A 136 6.28 3.34 1.23
CA ILE A 136 6.40 4.21 2.39
C ILE A 136 5.87 3.51 3.65
N THR A 137 4.74 2.77 3.53
CA THR A 137 4.24 1.95 4.64
C THR A 137 5.29 0.92 5.07
N ALA A 138 5.83 0.11 4.16
CA ALA A 138 6.84 -0.91 4.50
C ALA A 138 8.08 -0.29 5.16
N TYR A 139 8.57 0.83 4.62
CA TYR A 139 9.70 1.55 5.18
C TYR A 139 9.42 2.05 6.61
N GLN A 140 8.32 2.75 6.81
CA GLN A 140 7.96 3.32 8.11
C GLN A 140 7.61 2.24 9.16
N LEU A 141 7.01 1.12 8.76
CA LEU A 141 6.77 -0.01 9.65
C LEU A 141 8.09 -0.54 10.23
N LEU A 142 9.13 -0.67 9.39
CA LEU A 142 10.41 -1.23 9.80
C LEU A 142 11.31 -0.21 10.51
N HIS A 143 11.39 1.02 9.99
CA HIS A 143 12.30 2.04 10.52
C HIS A 143 11.71 2.83 11.68
N GLU A 144 10.43 3.24 11.58
CA GLU A 144 9.84 4.20 12.51
C GLU A 144 8.94 3.53 13.57
N SER A 145 8.22 2.47 13.20
CA SER A 145 7.29 1.84 14.15
C SER A 145 7.96 0.73 14.95
N THR A 146 8.67 -0.17 14.30
CA THR A 146 9.30 -1.30 14.98
C THR A 146 10.77 -1.12 15.26
N HIS A 147 11.44 -0.14 14.62
CA HIS A 147 12.88 0.06 14.73
C HIS A 147 13.66 -1.25 14.58
N LEU A 148 13.38 -2.00 13.49
CA LEU A 148 13.99 -3.29 13.22
C LEU A 148 15.52 -3.18 13.26
N GLN A 149 16.16 -4.04 14.06
CA GLN A 149 17.61 -4.07 14.22
C GLN A 149 18.23 -5.22 13.42
N ALA A 150 19.48 -5.03 13.00
CA ALA A 150 20.25 -6.13 12.42
C ALA A 150 20.36 -7.29 13.42
N GLY A 151 20.19 -8.53 12.94
CA GLY A 151 20.22 -9.73 13.76
C GLY A 151 18.89 -10.15 14.38
N GLU A 152 17.84 -9.31 14.30
CA GLU A 152 16.48 -9.67 14.73
C GLU A 152 15.77 -10.59 13.76
N SER A 153 14.74 -11.26 14.23
CA SER A 153 13.80 -12.08 13.44
C SER A 153 12.49 -11.33 13.24
N ILE A 154 11.90 -11.46 12.05
CA ILE A 154 10.65 -10.80 11.70
C ILE A 154 9.66 -11.75 11.05
N LEU A 155 8.39 -11.67 11.48
CA LEU A 155 7.24 -12.28 10.82
C LEU A 155 6.46 -11.22 10.03
N ILE A 156 6.19 -11.51 8.77
CA ILE A 156 5.43 -10.64 7.88
C ILE A 156 4.19 -11.39 7.39
N HIS A 157 3.00 -10.96 7.84
CA HIS A 157 1.74 -11.48 7.33
C HIS A 157 1.39 -10.89 5.96
N ALA A 158 0.58 -11.62 5.18
CA ALA A 158 0.26 -11.25 3.79
C ALA A 158 1.52 -10.92 2.96
N ALA A 159 2.58 -11.71 3.14
CA ALA A 159 3.93 -11.47 2.65
C ALA A 159 4.03 -11.37 1.11
N ALA A 160 3.10 -11.98 0.37
CA ALA A 160 3.00 -11.87 -1.09
C ALA A 160 2.16 -10.68 -1.57
N GLY A 161 1.64 -9.84 -0.67
CA GLY A 161 0.91 -8.62 -1.00
C GLY A 161 1.85 -7.42 -1.23
N GLY A 162 1.29 -6.27 -1.56
CA GLY A 162 2.10 -5.12 -1.92
C GLY A 162 3.06 -4.65 -0.83
N VAL A 163 2.59 -4.44 0.41
CA VAL A 163 3.47 -4.07 1.54
C VAL A 163 4.42 -5.23 1.86
N GLY A 164 3.92 -6.47 1.91
CA GLY A 164 4.71 -7.65 2.28
C GLY A 164 5.89 -7.90 1.35
N THR A 165 5.71 -7.78 0.04
CA THR A 165 6.78 -7.98 -0.96
C THR A 165 7.93 -6.97 -0.82
N LEU A 166 7.63 -5.75 -0.39
CA LEU A 166 8.64 -4.72 -0.14
C LEU A 166 9.25 -4.88 1.27
N ALA A 167 8.44 -5.22 2.27
CA ALA A 167 8.89 -5.41 3.63
C ALA A 167 9.90 -6.57 3.77
N ILE A 168 9.71 -7.69 3.05
CA ILE A 168 10.68 -8.79 3.01
C ILE A 168 12.05 -8.28 2.55
N GLN A 169 12.08 -7.61 1.39
CA GLN A 169 13.32 -7.12 0.80
C GLN A 169 14.01 -6.09 1.71
N LEU A 170 13.23 -5.14 2.25
CA LEU A 170 13.75 -4.14 3.18
C LEU A 170 14.30 -4.77 4.47
N ALA A 171 13.58 -5.73 5.07
CA ALA A 171 14.05 -6.43 6.27
C ALA A 171 15.40 -7.13 6.03
N LYS A 172 15.58 -7.78 4.88
CA LYS A 172 16.87 -8.38 4.50
C LYS A 172 17.95 -7.32 4.31
N LEU A 173 17.66 -6.20 3.66
CA LEU A 173 18.59 -5.09 3.46
C LEU A 173 18.99 -4.41 4.80
N MET A 174 18.10 -4.42 5.79
CA MET A 174 18.37 -3.93 7.14
C MET A 174 19.13 -4.95 8.02
N GLY A 175 19.42 -6.15 7.49
CA GLY A 175 20.20 -7.16 8.21
C GLY A 175 19.40 -8.04 9.16
N ALA A 176 18.09 -8.17 8.96
CA ALA A 176 17.28 -9.14 9.71
C ALA A 176 17.89 -10.55 9.56
N LYS A 177 18.07 -11.25 10.69
CA LYS A 177 18.65 -12.60 10.72
C LYS A 177 17.71 -13.62 10.11
N THR A 178 16.41 -13.51 10.44
CA THR A 178 15.40 -14.46 10.00
C THR A 178 14.16 -13.68 9.55
N VAL A 179 13.79 -13.80 8.28
CA VAL A 179 12.57 -13.21 7.72
C VAL A 179 11.60 -14.34 7.43
N VAL A 180 10.48 -14.37 8.13
CA VAL A 180 9.40 -15.34 7.93
C VAL A 180 8.22 -14.62 7.26
N GLY A 181 7.75 -15.16 6.15
CA GLY A 181 6.58 -14.62 5.46
C GLY A 181 5.42 -15.61 5.43
N THR A 182 4.18 -15.13 5.65
CA THR A 182 3.00 -15.99 5.50
C THR A 182 2.20 -15.64 4.26
N ALA A 183 1.71 -16.67 3.56
CA ALA A 183 0.83 -16.55 2.41
C ALA A 183 -0.12 -17.74 2.34
N GLY A 184 -1.12 -17.73 1.44
CA GLY A 184 -2.20 -18.73 1.42
C GLY A 184 -2.23 -19.64 0.19
N SER A 185 -1.18 -19.64 -0.67
CA SER A 185 -1.05 -20.57 -1.80
C SER A 185 0.42 -20.87 -2.11
N ALA A 186 0.67 -21.98 -2.80
CA ALA A 186 2.02 -22.41 -3.16
C ALA A 186 2.78 -21.36 -4.00
N GLU A 187 2.12 -20.76 -4.99
CA GLU A 187 2.72 -19.73 -5.85
C GLU A 187 3.11 -18.49 -5.04
N LYS A 188 2.25 -18.08 -4.08
CA LYS A 188 2.54 -16.96 -3.19
C LYS A 188 3.71 -17.24 -2.26
N LEU A 189 3.79 -18.46 -1.73
CA LEU A 189 4.91 -18.90 -0.89
C LEU A 189 6.22 -18.97 -1.68
N GLN A 190 6.16 -19.36 -2.95
CA GLN A 190 7.32 -19.32 -3.83
C GLN A 190 7.82 -17.89 -4.02
N LEU A 191 6.93 -16.94 -4.36
CA LEU A 191 7.27 -15.52 -4.48
C LEU A 191 7.92 -14.99 -3.20
N VAL A 192 7.38 -15.34 -2.03
CA VAL A 192 7.91 -14.92 -0.73
C VAL A 192 9.36 -15.39 -0.53
N ARG A 193 9.69 -16.65 -0.92
CA ARG A 193 11.08 -17.14 -0.88
C ARG A 193 11.99 -16.43 -1.90
N GLU A 194 11.51 -16.21 -3.11
CA GLU A 194 12.25 -15.50 -4.18
C GLU A 194 12.61 -14.06 -3.80
N LEU A 195 11.81 -13.43 -2.91
CA LEU A 195 12.06 -12.10 -2.39
C LEU A 195 13.03 -12.08 -1.20
N GLY A 196 13.48 -13.26 -0.75
CA GLY A 196 14.51 -13.39 0.27
C GLY A 196 14.01 -13.78 1.65
N ALA A 197 12.77 -14.22 1.82
CA ALA A 197 12.31 -14.78 3.08
C ALA A 197 13.03 -16.11 3.36
N ASP A 198 13.52 -16.30 4.59
CA ASP A 198 14.20 -17.51 5.03
C ASP A 198 13.21 -18.66 5.27
N ALA A 199 11.96 -18.31 5.62
CA ALA A 199 10.85 -19.26 5.70
C ALA A 199 9.57 -18.66 5.10
N ALA A 200 8.81 -19.49 4.39
CA ALA A 200 7.52 -19.12 3.81
C ALA A 200 6.47 -20.16 4.24
N ILE A 201 5.52 -19.72 5.05
CA ILE A 201 4.59 -20.57 5.79
C ILE A 201 3.16 -20.31 5.30
N ASN A 202 2.40 -21.39 5.11
CA ASN A 202 1.00 -21.28 4.74
C ASN A 202 0.15 -21.01 6.00
N TYR A 203 -0.42 -19.82 6.11
CA TYR A 203 -1.26 -19.45 7.26
C TYR A 203 -2.56 -20.28 7.39
N LYS A 204 -2.89 -21.12 6.39
CA LYS A 204 -4.03 -22.04 6.45
C LYS A 204 -3.70 -23.35 7.17
N ASP A 205 -2.42 -23.67 7.35
CA ASP A 205 -2.00 -24.84 8.09
C ASP A 205 -2.33 -24.64 9.57
N ALA A 206 -2.86 -25.66 10.23
CA ALA A 206 -3.31 -25.53 11.61
C ALA A 206 -2.17 -25.17 12.57
N ASP A 207 -0.95 -25.60 12.24
CA ASP A 207 0.29 -25.44 13.01
C ASP A 207 1.19 -24.30 12.49
N TRP A 208 0.64 -23.34 11.72
CA TRP A 208 1.44 -22.25 11.15
C TRP A 208 2.22 -21.48 12.21
N ALA A 209 1.64 -21.28 13.39
CA ALA A 209 2.28 -20.54 14.47
C ALA A 209 3.49 -21.30 15.05
N GLU A 210 3.38 -22.61 15.21
CA GLU A 210 4.45 -23.50 15.63
C GLU A 210 5.57 -23.52 14.58
N GLN A 211 5.23 -23.55 13.28
CA GLN A 211 6.21 -23.45 12.19
C GLN A 211 6.98 -22.12 12.26
N VAL A 212 6.31 -21.00 12.58
CA VAL A 212 6.98 -19.69 12.80
C VAL A 212 7.93 -19.76 13.99
N GLN A 213 7.52 -20.34 15.11
CA GLN A 213 8.40 -20.51 16.27
C GLN A 213 9.62 -21.36 15.94
N GLN A 214 9.46 -22.47 15.22
CA GLN A 214 10.58 -23.32 14.80
C GLN A 214 11.54 -22.54 13.88
N ALA A 215 11.03 -21.79 12.90
CA ALA A 215 11.83 -20.98 11.99
C ALA A 215 12.63 -19.88 12.72
N THR A 216 12.16 -19.42 13.87
CA THR A 216 12.81 -18.42 14.73
C THR A 216 13.59 -19.03 15.92
N GLY A 217 13.93 -20.32 15.82
CA GLY A 217 14.73 -21.04 16.84
C GLY A 217 14.00 -21.30 18.15
N GLY A 218 12.68 -21.40 18.15
CA GLY A 218 11.82 -21.63 19.31
C GLY A 218 11.54 -20.40 20.17
N LYS A 219 12.21 -19.27 19.91
CA LYS A 219 12.06 -18.02 20.66
C LYS A 219 10.82 -17.21 20.25
N GLY A 220 10.38 -17.37 19.03
CA GLY A 220 9.40 -16.52 18.35
C GLY A 220 10.03 -15.31 17.65
N PRO A 221 9.30 -14.61 16.78
CA PRO A 221 9.79 -13.43 16.08
C PRO A 221 9.96 -12.23 17.02
N ASP A 222 11.04 -11.45 16.85
CA ASP A 222 11.28 -10.21 17.58
C ASP A 222 10.36 -9.09 17.08
N VAL A 223 9.97 -9.13 15.79
CA VAL A 223 9.07 -8.18 15.16
C VAL A 223 7.97 -8.91 14.40
N ILE A 224 6.74 -8.39 14.45
CA ILE A 224 5.62 -8.88 13.64
C ILE A 224 4.95 -7.71 12.91
N LEU A 225 4.82 -7.83 11.58
CA LEU A 225 3.99 -6.96 10.76
C LEU A 225 2.62 -7.62 10.58
N GLU A 226 1.60 -7.06 11.25
CA GLU A 226 0.26 -7.62 11.34
C GLU A 226 -0.76 -6.74 10.60
N MET A 227 -1.50 -7.34 9.67
CA MET A 227 -2.53 -6.64 8.89
C MET A 227 -3.81 -7.46 8.70
N VAL A 228 -3.89 -8.63 9.29
CA VAL A 228 -5.02 -9.56 9.10
C VAL A 228 -6.13 -9.32 10.12
N GLY A 229 -5.76 -9.20 11.39
CA GLY A 229 -6.73 -9.08 12.50
C GLY A 229 -7.22 -10.43 13.02
N GLY A 230 -8.20 -10.39 13.93
CA GLY A 230 -8.87 -11.56 14.49
C GLY A 230 -7.92 -12.59 15.11
N ASP A 231 -8.19 -13.87 14.88
CA ASP A 231 -7.41 -14.99 15.42
C ASP A 231 -5.95 -15.00 14.97
N ILE A 232 -5.65 -14.53 13.77
CA ILE A 232 -4.26 -14.44 13.29
C ILE A 232 -3.47 -13.47 14.16
N ALA A 233 -4.01 -12.30 14.45
CA ALA A 233 -3.36 -11.32 15.31
C ALA A 233 -3.21 -11.82 16.74
N ASN A 234 -4.23 -12.49 17.28
CA ASN A 234 -4.19 -13.06 18.64
C ASN A 234 -3.12 -14.15 18.77
N LYS A 235 -3.05 -15.08 17.81
CA LYS A 235 -2.02 -16.13 17.77
C LYS A 235 -0.62 -15.52 17.55
N SER A 236 -0.51 -14.50 16.70
CA SER A 236 0.74 -13.78 16.46
C SER A 236 1.31 -13.19 17.75
N LEU A 237 0.48 -12.58 18.58
CA LEU A 237 0.93 -12.06 19.87
C LEU A 237 1.40 -13.15 20.83
N GLN A 238 0.77 -14.34 20.82
CA GLN A 238 1.20 -15.46 21.66
C GLN A 238 2.61 -15.95 21.34
N ILE A 239 2.96 -15.98 20.04
CA ILE A 239 4.27 -16.43 19.57
C ILE A 239 5.31 -15.31 19.49
N LEU A 240 4.95 -14.05 19.73
CA LEU A 240 5.88 -12.93 19.78
C LEU A 240 6.92 -13.15 20.89
N ALA A 241 8.18 -12.93 20.56
CA ALA A 241 9.29 -13.08 21.51
C ALA A 241 9.13 -12.15 22.73
N PRO A 242 9.78 -12.45 23.88
CA PRO A 242 9.95 -11.49 24.96
C PRO A 242 10.62 -10.20 24.43
N PHE A 243 10.14 -9.02 24.87
CA PHE A 243 10.53 -7.70 24.38
C PHE A 243 10.21 -7.44 22.90
N GLY A 244 9.44 -8.34 22.25
CA GLY A 244 9.05 -8.22 20.86
C GLY A 244 8.04 -7.10 20.60
N ARG A 245 7.96 -6.66 19.36
CA ARG A 245 7.09 -5.57 18.90
C ARG A 245 6.20 -6.07 17.76
N MET A 246 4.89 -5.98 17.93
CA MET A 246 3.92 -6.25 16.88
C MET A 246 3.30 -4.93 16.40
N VAL A 247 3.38 -4.62 15.12
CA VAL A 247 2.73 -3.45 14.56
C VAL A 247 1.50 -3.86 13.75
N ILE A 248 0.36 -3.24 14.10
CA ILE A 248 -0.93 -3.44 13.41
C ILE A 248 -1.11 -2.30 12.43
N TYR A 249 -1.23 -2.63 11.13
CA TYR A 249 -1.40 -1.64 10.05
C TYR A 249 -2.58 -1.95 9.11
N GLY A 250 -3.40 -2.93 9.46
CA GLY A 250 -4.59 -3.33 8.72
C GLY A 250 -5.51 -4.24 9.53
N ALA A 251 -6.63 -4.61 8.92
CA ALA A 251 -7.62 -5.55 9.47
C ALA A 251 -8.33 -6.28 8.31
N ALA A 252 -7.56 -7.01 7.49
CA ALA A 252 -8.08 -7.62 6.27
C ALA A 252 -9.09 -8.76 6.48
N SER A 253 -9.17 -9.32 7.69
CA SER A 253 -10.23 -10.27 8.05
C SER A 253 -11.57 -9.58 8.32
N GLY A 254 -11.57 -8.28 8.63
CA GLY A 254 -12.71 -7.55 9.16
C GLY A 254 -12.97 -7.82 10.66
N GLU A 255 -12.20 -8.71 11.27
CA GLU A 255 -12.33 -9.09 12.68
C GLU A 255 -11.37 -8.29 13.56
N ARG A 256 -11.82 -7.97 14.77
CA ARG A 256 -10.99 -7.26 15.75
C ARG A 256 -10.01 -8.22 16.42
N ALA A 257 -8.79 -7.76 16.63
CA ALA A 257 -7.86 -8.41 17.53
C ALA A 257 -8.12 -7.94 18.97
N GLU A 258 -8.00 -8.85 19.95
CA GLU A 258 -8.21 -8.55 21.35
C GLU A 258 -6.95 -8.81 22.15
N PHE A 259 -6.43 -7.76 22.81
CA PHE A 259 -5.22 -7.84 23.63
C PHE A 259 -5.50 -7.30 25.03
N SER A 260 -4.95 -7.96 26.04
CA SER A 260 -4.96 -7.43 27.41
C SER A 260 -3.60 -6.83 27.79
N GLY A 261 -3.59 -5.75 28.57
CA GLY A 261 -2.36 -5.15 29.05
C GLY A 261 -1.53 -6.11 29.92
N ILE A 262 -2.17 -7.00 30.69
CA ILE A 262 -1.50 -8.02 31.51
C ILE A 262 -0.75 -9.02 30.62
N GLN A 263 -1.32 -9.40 29.49
CA GLN A 263 -0.66 -10.29 28.54
C GLN A 263 0.65 -9.68 28.01
N LEU A 264 0.63 -8.38 27.69
CA LEU A 264 1.81 -7.66 27.23
C LEU A 264 2.89 -7.55 28.32
N MET A 265 2.47 -7.30 29.56
CA MET A 265 3.40 -7.18 30.71
C MET A 265 4.20 -8.46 30.94
N TYR A 266 3.60 -9.63 30.80
CA TYR A 266 4.24 -10.92 31.11
C TYR A 266 5.55 -11.15 30.34
N LYS A 267 5.62 -10.69 29.07
CA LYS A 267 6.81 -10.82 28.23
C LYS A 267 7.45 -9.47 27.86
N ASN A 268 7.00 -8.37 28.47
CA ASN A 268 7.42 -7.00 28.11
C ASN A 268 7.24 -6.71 26.61
N GLN A 269 6.13 -7.13 26.04
CA GLN A 269 5.80 -6.99 24.62
C GLN A 269 5.15 -5.63 24.33
N SER A 270 5.24 -5.18 23.07
CA SER A 270 4.59 -3.97 22.59
C SER A 270 3.65 -4.27 21.42
N VAL A 271 2.46 -3.66 21.41
CA VAL A 271 1.56 -3.60 20.28
C VAL A 271 1.44 -2.16 19.82
N ILE A 272 1.73 -1.90 18.56
CA ILE A 272 1.88 -0.57 17.98
C ILE A 272 0.86 -0.42 16.86
N GLY A 273 0.10 0.67 16.84
CA GLY A 273 -0.75 1.04 15.72
C GLY A 273 0.00 1.84 14.66
N TYR A 274 -0.28 1.57 13.39
CA TYR A 274 0.25 2.33 12.28
C TYR A 274 -0.88 2.72 11.30
N TRP A 275 -0.90 3.98 10.89
CA TRP A 275 -1.81 4.49 9.88
C TRP A 275 -1.09 5.52 9.00
N LEU A 276 -0.92 5.21 7.72
CA LEU A 276 -0.17 6.05 6.78
C LEU A 276 -0.69 7.50 6.73
N THR A 277 -2.01 7.70 6.75
CA THR A 277 -2.58 9.06 6.69
C THR A 277 -2.16 9.92 7.89
N ALA A 278 -2.02 9.33 9.08
CA ALA A 278 -1.48 10.05 10.22
C ALA A 278 0.01 10.39 10.04
N TRP A 279 0.79 9.49 9.43
CA TRP A 279 2.20 9.74 9.12
C TRP A 279 2.41 10.80 8.04
N MET A 280 1.44 11.03 7.16
CA MET A 280 1.51 12.12 6.17
C MET A 280 1.53 13.52 6.82
N SER A 281 1.12 13.65 8.09
CA SER A 281 1.33 14.88 8.87
C SER A 281 2.81 15.11 9.27
N ARG A 282 3.68 14.14 9.01
CA ARG A 282 5.13 14.18 9.22
C ARG A 282 5.84 14.14 7.85
N PRO A 283 5.81 15.26 7.09
CA PRO A 283 6.34 15.29 5.71
C PRO A 283 7.85 14.99 5.64
N ASP A 284 8.60 15.33 6.68
CA ASP A 284 10.02 14.98 6.86
C ASP A 284 10.22 13.45 6.80
N LYS A 285 9.43 12.70 7.55
CA LYS A 285 9.50 11.23 7.60
C LYS A 285 8.99 10.56 6.33
N THR A 286 7.98 11.14 5.71
CA THR A 286 7.47 10.65 4.41
C THR A 286 8.50 10.85 3.30
N ALA A 287 9.17 12.02 3.27
CA ALA A 287 10.23 12.30 2.31
C ALA A 287 11.47 11.42 2.53
N GLU A 288 11.87 11.17 3.80
CA GLU A 288 12.95 10.25 4.15
C GLU A 288 12.67 8.84 3.63
N ALA A 289 11.47 8.33 3.88
CA ALA A 289 11.03 7.01 3.40
C ALA A 289 11.06 6.93 1.87
N ALA A 290 10.49 7.92 1.18
CA ALA A 290 10.48 7.98 -0.28
C ALA A 290 11.92 7.99 -0.85
N LYS A 291 12.80 8.80 -0.27
CA LYS A 291 14.22 8.88 -0.68
C LYS A 291 14.95 7.56 -0.47
N GLY A 292 14.80 6.92 0.69
CA GLY A 292 15.44 5.64 1.00
C GLY A 292 14.98 4.54 0.03
N LEU A 293 13.69 4.46 -0.23
CA LEU A 293 13.12 3.51 -1.18
C LEU A 293 13.65 3.73 -2.60
N MET A 294 13.67 4.97 -3.08
CA MET A 294 14.18 5.28 -4.41
C MET A 294 15.66 4.91 -4.56
N GLN A 295 16.47 5.05 -3.51
CA GLN A 295 17.87 4.62 -3.51
C GLN A 295 18.01 3.09 -3.66
N TYR A 296 17.19 2.31 -2.94
CA TYR A 296 17.19 0.84 -3.07
C TYR A 296 16.71 0.39 -4.46
N LEU A 297 15.67 1.03 -4.99
CA LEU A 297 15.17 0.75 -6.34
C LEU A 297 16.22 1.11 -7.42
N ALA A 298 16.82 2.29 -7.35
CA ALA A 298 17.81 2.76 -8.32
C ALA A 298 19.09 1.90 -8.29
N SER A 299 19.46 1.37 -7.12
CA SER A 299 20.63 0.46 -7.00
C SER A 299 20.32 -0.99 -7.40
N GLY A 300 19.10 -1.32 -7.79
CA GLY A 300 18.67 -2.68 -8.13
C GLY A 300 18.61 -3.65 -6.92
N LYS A 301 18.80 -3.18 -5.70
CA LYS A 301 18.76 -3.99 -4.48
C LYS A 301 17.33 -4.37 -4.08
N MET A 302 16.34 -3.66 -4.59
CA MET A 302 14.93 -3.91 -4.36
C MET A 302 14.17 -3.82 -5.68
N ARG A 303 13.12 -4.62 -5.83
CA ARG A 303 12.23 -4.60 -6.99
C ARG A 303 10.78 -4.44 -6.56
N ILE A 304 10.00 -3.72 -7.36
CA ILE A 304 8.56 -3.59 -7.21
C ILE A 304 7.88 -4.78 -7.91
N ILE A 305 6.92 -5.40 -7.23
CA ILE A 305 6.14 -6.50 -7.79
C ILE A 305 4.76 -5.95 -8.19
N VAL A 306 4.59 -5.67 -9.47
CA VAL A 306 3.27 -5.45 -10.07
C VAL A 306 2.69 -6.82 -10.40
N GLY A 307 1.69 -7.25 -9.65
CA GLY A 307 1.14 -8.60 -9.79
C GLY A 307 0.06 -8.69 -10.85
N ASN A 308 -0.90 -7.77 -10.82
CA ASN A 308 -2.01 -7.75 -11.76
C ASN A 308 -2.27 -6.33 -12.25
N THR A 309 -2.53 -6.19 -13.54
CA THR A 309 -2.92 -4.93 -14.16
C THR A 309 -4.30 -5.08 -14.76
N PHE A 310 -5.16 -4.09 -14.52
CA PHE A 310 -6.51 -4.00 -15.06
C PHE A 310 -6.68 -2.64 -15.73
N SER A 311 -7.57 -2.52 -16.72
CA SER A 311 -7.95 -1.20 -17.22
C SER A 311 -8.83 -0.47 -16.20
N LEU A 312 -8.93 0.86 -16.29
CA LEU A 312 -9.82 1.67 -15.44
C LEU A 312 -11.25 1.12 -15.45
N HIS A 313 -11.76 0.67 -16.60
CA HIS A 313 -13.08 0.07 -16.77
C HIS A 313 -13.28 -1.23 -15.97
N GLN A 314 -12.20 -1.90 -15.59
CA GLN A 314 -12.20 -3.16 -14.84
C GLN A 314 -11.96 -2.95 -13.34
N ALA A 315 -12.19 -1.75 -12.82
CA ALA A 315 -11.96 -1.47 -11.39
C ALA A 315 -12.79 -2.38 -10.46
N VAL A 316 -14.01 -2.75 -10.87
CA VAL A 316 -14.88 -3.68 -10.14
C VAL A 316 -14.22 -5.07 -10.03
N GLU A 317 -13.73 -5.60 -11.14
CA GLU A 317 -13.05 -6.90 -11.21
C GLU A 317 -11.75 -6.88 -10.39
N ALA A 318 -10.98 -5.79 -10.48
CA ALA A 318 -9.74 -5.60 -9.72
C ALA A 318 -10.00 -5.62 -8.20
N HIS A 319 -11.02 -4.91 -7.72
CA HIS A 319 -11.42 -4.92 -6.32
C HIS A 319 -11.90 -6.31 -5.85
N LYS A 320 -12.69 -7.01 -6.68
CA LYS A 320 -13.11 -8.40 -6.40
C LYS A 320 -11.91 -9.33 -6.31
N ALA A 321 -10.94 -9.23 -7.24
CA ALA A 321 -9.75 -10.06 -7.23
C ALA A 321 -8.91 -9.90 -5.96
N ILE A 322 -8.79 -8.65 -5.43
CA ILE A 322 -8.12 -8.39 -4.16
C ILE A 322 -8.92 -8.97 -2.98
N ALA A 323 -10.23 -8.72 -2.93
CA ALA A 323 -11.11 -9.23 -1.87
C ALA A 323 -11.06 -10.76 -1.80
N ASP A 324 -11.06 -11.43 -2.96
CA ASP A 324 -10.95 -12.88 -3.10
C ASP A 324 -9.54 -13.43 -2.83
N ARG A 325 -8.56 -12.56 -2.51
CA ARG A 325 -7.16 -12.95 -2.28
C ARG A 325 -6.50 -13.65 -3.50
N LYS A 326 -6.93 -13.34 -4.72
CA LYS A 326 -6.43 -13.92 -5.99
C LYS A 326 -5.24 -13.18 -6.57
N THR A 327 -4.76 -12.13 -5.90
CA THR A 327 -3.69 -11.25 -6.39
C THR A 327 -2.38 -11.45 -5.64
N THR A 328 -1.27 -11.04 -6.27
CA THR A 328 0.07 -10.94 -5.68
C THR A 328 0.61 -9.54 -5.89
N GLY A 329 1.61 -9.12 -5.10
CA GLY A 329 2.21 -7.80 -5.23
C GLY A 329 1.18 -6.66 -5.22
N LYS A 330 1.43 -5.65 -6.01
CA LYS A 330 0.52 -4.53 -6.22
C LYS A 330 -0.45 -4.80 -7.37
N VAL A 331 -1.70 -4.43 -7.18
CA VAL A 331 -2.70 -4.34 -8.26
C VAL A 331 -2.76 -2.90 -8.76
N VAL A 332 -2.77 -2.73 -10.06
CA VAL A 332 -2.71 -1.42 -10.72
C VAL A 332 -3.81 -1.30 -11.76
N LEU A 333 -4.45 -0.14 -11.84
CA LEU A 333 -5.32 0.26 -12.93
C LEU A 333 -4.50 1.05 -13.96
N THR A 334 -4.60 0.71 -15.23
CA THR A 334 -4.15 1.56 -16.35
C THR A 334 -5.30 2.42 -16.83
N VAL A 335 -5.01 3.68 -17.12
CA VAL A 335 -6.00 4.71 -17.45
C VAL A 335 -5.89 5.13 -18.91
#